data_69528cd64ff418dbd12c59a680449616
#
_entry.id   69528cd64ff418dbd12c59a680449616
#
_cell.length_a   1.000
_cell.length_b   1.000
_cell.length_c   1.000
_cell.angle_alpha   90.00
_cell.angle_beta   90.00
_cell.angle_gamma   90.00
#
_symmetry.space_group_name_H-M   'P 1'
#
loop_
_entity.id
_entity.type
_entity.pdbx_description
1 polymer ?
#
loop_
_entity_poly.entity_id
_entity_poly.type
_entity_poly.pdbx_seq_one_letter_code
_entity_poly.pdbx_strand_id
1 'polypeptide(L)'
;MRATAGMSFLITGGGSGLGEGAARLLVEHGAKVTITGRRAEPLARVAAELGEACAIVEGDVTVADDRVRMVSAAVNHAGGIDALVNNAGNMYRGPLEELDEQSLIDVFHSNVIGGMMLTQEALPHLVDRSGAVIFIGSAHSQRAFPGASPYAATKGAVETLTGVLAAELGPRGVRVSCVRPGGVFTELNQRAGLATDAEALARLESLAPAHALGRLGTVTEIAEAIEYLARAEWDTGAVMTVDGGLCLGVTNA
;
A
#
# COMPACT_ATOMS: atom_id res chain seq x y z
N MET A 1 0.46 11.98 -19.13
CA MET A 1 -0.13 11.43 -17.88
C MET A 1 -1.63 11.70 -17.87
N ARG A 2 -2.42 10.73 -17.43
CA ARG A 2 -3.88 10.89 -17.26
C ARG A 2 -4.18 11.94 -16.18
N ALA A 3 -5.34 12.60 -16.26
CA ALA A 3 -5.82 13.43 -15.17
C ALA A 3 -6.32 12.53 -14.02
N THR A 4 -6.12 12.94 -12.76
CA THR A 4 -6.65 12.23 -11.60
C THR A 4 -8.17 12.37 -11.49
N ALA A 5 -8.66 13.53 -11.87
CA ALA A 5 -10.10 13.81 -11.85
C ALA A 5 -10.89 12.79 -12.69
N GLY A 6 -11.90 12.20 -12.09
CA GLY A 6 -12.74 11.18 -12.69
C GLY A 6 -12.17 9.75 -12.67
N MET A 7 -10.94 9.52 -12.22
CA MET A 7 -10.41 8.17 -12.02
C MET A 7 -11.07 7.48 -10.82
N SER A 8 -11.16 6.15 -10.92
CA SER A 8 -11.65 5.27 -9.86
C SER A 8 -10.51 4.49 -9.22
N PHE A 9 -10.39 4.56 -7.90
CA PHE A 9 -9.38 3.84 -7.14
C PHE A 9 -10.03 2.85 -6.16
N LEU A 10 -9.50 1.62 -6.11
CA LEU A 10 -9.73 0.67 -5.02
C LEU A 10 -8.49 0.64 -4.12
N ILE A 11 -8.63 1.01 -2.83
CA ILE A 11 -7.51 1.15 -1.90
C ILE A 11 -7.72 0.23 -0.71
N THR A 12 -6.85 -0.76 -0.53
CA THR A 12 -6.90 -1.62 0.65
C THR A 12 -6.18 -1.00 1.85
N GLY A 13 -6.72 -1.22 3.06
CA GLY A 13 -6.19 -0.58 4.27
C GLY A 13 -6.42 0.94 4.30
N GLY A 14 -7.52 1.41 3.70
CA GLY A 14 -7.80 2.84 3.51
C GLY A 14 -8.33 3.58 4.73
N GLY A 15 -8.54 2.90 5.87
CA GLY A 15 -9.04 3.54 7.09
C GLY A 15 -7.96 4.20 7.96
N SER A 16 -6.68 4.11 7.61
CA SER A 16 -5.58 4.73 8.37
C SER A 16 -4.28 4.82 7.56
N GLY A 17 -3.31 5.60 8.04
CA GLY A 17 -1.94 5.66 7.54
C GLY A 17 -1.84 5.99 6.05
N LEU A 18 -1.00 5.24 5.32
CA LEU A 18 -0.73 5.52 3.90
C LEU A 18 -1.98 5.39 3.03
N GLY A 19 -2.84 4.40 3.29
CA GLY A 19 -4.07 4.19 2.53
C GLY A 19 -5.09 5.32 2.72
N GLU A 20 -5.26 5.81 3.95
CA GLU A 20 -6.07 6.99 4.25
C GLU A 20 -5.50 8.25 3.58
N GLY A 21 -4.18 8.47 3.70
CA GLY A 21 -3.53 9.61 3.05
C GLY A 21 -3.69 9.60 1.53
N ALA A 22 -3.55 8.44 0.91
CA ALA A 22 -3.80 8.28 -0.53
C ALA A 22 -5.26 8.59 -0.89
N ALA A 23 -6.23 8.07 -0.12
CA ALA A 23 -7.65 8.33 -0.37
C ALA A 23 -7.97 9.82 -0.31
N ARG A 24 -7.45 10.54 0.69
CA ARG A 24 -7.65 11.98 0.85
C ARG A 24 -7.09 12.78 -0.33
N LEU A 25 -5.83 12.57 -0.68
CA LEU A 25 -5.18 13.29 -1.78
C LEU A 25 -5.91 13.04 -3.12
N LEU A 26 -6.26 11.78 -3.39
CA LEU A 26 -6.92 11.41 -4.64
C LEU A 26 -8.33 12.03 -4.77
N VAL A 27 -9.09 12.08 -3.67
CA VAL A 27 -10.40 12.75 -3.65
C VAL A 27 -10.24 14.26 -3.81
N GLU A 28 -9.27 14.87 -3.16
CA GLU A 28 -8.93 16.29 -3.34
C GLU A 28 -8.62 16.62 -4.81
N HIS A 29 -7.99 15.68 -5.52
CA HIS A 29 -7.69 15.81 -6.96
C HIS A 29 -8.83 15.32 -7.88
N GLY A 30 -10.04 15.11 -7.34
CA GLY A 30 -11.26 14.81 -8.09
C GLY A 30 -11.46 13.34 -8.50
N ALA A 31 -10.74 12.41 -7.89
CA ALA A 31 -10.98 10.98 -8.07
C ALA A 31 -12.16 10.49 -7.22
N LYS A 32 -12.72 9.33 -7.59
CA LYS A 32 -13.57 8.52 -6.73
C LYS A 32 -12.74 7.40 -6.10
N VAL A 33 -12.93 7.15 -4.81
CA VAL A 33 -12.21 6.10 -4.09
C VAL A 33 -13.17 5.11 -3.46
N THR A 34 -12.82 3.84 -3.49
CA THR A 34 -13.43 2.81 -2.64
C THR A 34 -12.34 2.32 -1.70
N ILE A 35 -12.52 2.56 -0.41
CA ILE A 35 -11.57 2.14 0.62
C ILE A 35 -12.06 0.89 1.35
N THR A 36 -11.14 0.01 1.69
CA THR A 36 -11.47 -1.24 2.40
C THR A 36 -10.50 -1.51 3.54
N GLY A 37 -10.96 -2.29 4.51
CA GLY A 37 -10.20 -2.70 5.68
C GLY A 37 -11.07 -3.49 6.66
N ARG A 38 -10.44 -4.08 7.66
CA ARG A 38 -11.11 -4.95 8.65
C ARG A 38 -11.88 -4.20 9.74
N ARG A 39 -11.65 -2.91 9.90
CA ARG A 39 -12.23 -2.10 10.98
C ARG A 39 -13.23 -1.11 10.38
N ALA A 40 -14.50 -1.27 10.70
CA ALA A 40 -15.59 -0.44 10.18
C ALA A 40 -15.47 1.02 10.61
N GLU A 41 -15.15 1.30 11.88
CA GLU A 41 -15.11 2.65 12.45
C GLU A 41 -14.11 3.58 11.73
N PRO A 42 -12.81 3.21 11.55
CA PRO A 42 -11.88 4.05 10.79
C PRO A 42 -12.30 4.29 9.34
N LEU A 43 -12.90 3.29 8.68
CA LEU A 43 -13.42 3.45 7.32
C LEU A 43 -14.58 4.47 7.28
N ALA A 44 -15.52 4.34 8.21
CA ALA A 44 -16.67 5.25 8.31
C ALA A 44 -16.24 6.68 8.59
N ARG A 45 -15.24 6.88 9.47
CA ARG A 45 -14.67 8.20 9.75
C ARG A 45 -14.10 8.85 8.48
N VAL A 46 -13.26 8.12 7.74
CA VAL A 46 -12.66 8.64 6.49
C VAL A 46 -13.74 8.94 5.46
N ALA A 47 -14.71 8.06 5.28
CA ALA A 47 -15.79 8.26 4.31
C ALA A 47 -16.68 9.47 4.68
N ALA A 48 -16.97 9.69 5.97
CA ALA A 48 -17.75 10.83 6.43
C ALA A 48 -17.07 12.17 6.06
N GLU A 49 -15.74 12.21 6.08
CA GLU A 49 -14.98 13.41 5.74
C GLU A 49 -14.83 13.60 4.20
N LEU A 50 -14.76 12.51 3.43
CA LEU A 50 -14.59 12.54 1.97
C LEU A 50 -15.92 12.59 1.19
N GLY A 51 -17.05 12.35 1.86
CA GLY A 51 -18.38 12.45 1.28
C GLY A 51 -18.64 11.43 0.16
N GLU A 52 -19.44 11.82 -0.82
CA GLU A 52 -19.89 10.95 -1.91
C GLU A 52 -18.77 10.43 -2.83
N ALA A 53 -17.60 11.03 -2.77
CA ALA A 53 -16.43 10.57 -3.52
C ALA A 53 -15.79 9.30 -2.93
N CYS A 54 -16.21 8.88 -1.72
CA CYS A 54 -15.64 7.74 -1.01
C CYS A 54 -16.70 6.71 -0.65
N ALA A 55 -16.56 5.50 -1.20
CA ALA A 55 -17.30 4.31 -0.75
C ALA A 55 -16.43 3.46 0.20
N ILE A 56 -17.08 2.67 1.05
CA ILE A 56 -16.39 1.78 2.00
C ILE A 56 -16.86 0.33 1.87
N VAL A 57 -15.93 -0.60 2.10
CA VAL A 57 -16.22 -2.02 2.25
C VAL A 57 -15.42 -2.58 3.42
N GLU A 58 -16.11 -3.04 4.46
CA GLU A 58 -15.47 -3.83 5.49
C GLU A 58 -15.12 -5.21 4.96
N GLY A 59 -13.88 -5.65 5.14
CA GLY A 59 -13.42 -6.96 4.72
C GLY A 59 -11.92 -7.18 4.91
N ASP A 60 -11.52 -8.43 4.78
CA ASP A 60 -10.13 -8.88 4.86
C ASP A 60 -9.65 -9.38 3.49
N VAL A 61 -8.51 -8.87 3.01
CA VAL A 61 -7.92 -9.27 1.73
C VAL A 61 -7.53 -10.77 1.69
N THR A 62 -7.43 -11.41 2.86
CA THR A 62 -7.16 -12.84 2.97
C THR A 62 -8.39 -13.71 2.70
N VAL A 63 -9.61 -13.14 2.73
CA VAL A 63 -10.88 -13.84 2.54
C VAL A 63 -11.37 -13.66 1.09
N ALA A 64 -11.65 -14.76 0.41
CA ALA A 64 -12.04 -14.75 -1.00
C ALA A 64 -13.34 -13.94 -1.26
N ASP A 65 -14.40 -14.20 -0.48
CA ASP A 65 -15.69 -13.53 -0.64
C ASP A 65 -15.57 -12.02 -0.38
N ASP A 66 -14.69 -11.62 0.52
CA ASP A 66 -14.44 -10.20 0.80
C ASP A 66 -13.80 -9.51 -0.41
N ARG A 67 -12.84 -10.15 -1.08
CA ARG A 67 -12.23 -9.61 -2.31
C ARG A 67 -13.25 -9.39 -3.42
N VAL A 68 -14.18 -10.35 -3.62
CA VAL A 68 -15.28 -10.20 -4.56
C VAL A 68 -16.16 -8.99 -4.19
N ARG A 69 -16.50 -8.83 -2.89
CA ARG A 69 -17.27 -7.66 -2.43
C ARG A 69 -16.54 -6.34 -2.63
N MET A 70 -15.23 -6.30 -2.38
CA MET A 70 -14.39 -5.12 -2.58
C MET A 70 -14.40 -4.65 -4.04
N VAL A 71 -14.17 -5.57 -4.97
CA VAL A 71 -14.18 -5.28 -6.40
C VAL A 71 -15.57 -4.83 -6.86
N SER A 72 -16.61 -5.58 -6.48
CA SER A 72 -18.00 -5.25 -6.84
C SER A 72 -18.41 -3.86 -6.34
N ALA A 73 -18.04 -3.50 -5.12
CA ALA A 73 -18.34 -2.19 -4.57
C ALA A 73 -17.61 -1.06 -5.30
N ALA A 74 -16.32 -1.24 -5.66
CA ALA A 74 -15.58 -0.26 -6.43
C ALA A 74 -16.20 -0.03 -7.82
N VAL A 75 -16.59 -1.11 -8.50
CA VAL A 75 -17.27 -1.05 -9.79
C VAL A 75 -18.62 -0.35 -9.67
N ASN A 76 -19.43 -0.68 -8.66
CA ASN A 76 -20.74 -0.06 -8.44
C ASN A 76 -20.62 1.43 -8.10
N HIS A 77 -19.60 1.82 -7.35
CA HIS A 77 -19.39 3.22 -6.94
C HIS A 77 -18.94 4.11 -8.11
N ALA A 78 -18.05 3.63 -8.97
CA ALA A 78 -17.38 4.46 -9.97
C ALA A 78 -17.42 3.92 -11.42
N GLY A 79 -18.14 2.83 -11.66
CA GLY A 79 -18.30 2.25 -12.99
C GLY A 79 -17.08 1.50 -13.54
N GLY A 80 -16.09 1.19 -12.69
CA GLY A 80 -14.88 0.47 -13.07
C GLY A 80 -13.72 0.73 -12.10
N ILE A 81 -12.52 0.22 -12.41
CA ILE A 81 -11.32 0.40 -11.59
C ILE A 81 -10.18 0.88 -12.48
N ASP A 82 -9.78 2.14 -12.33
CA ASP A 82 -8.63 2.71 -13.04
C ASP A 82 -7.31 2.40 -12.31
N ALA A 83 -7.36 2.28 -10.97
CA ALA A 83 -6.18 1.87 -10.20
C ALA A 83 -6.56 1.05 -8.96
N LEU A 84 -5.81 -0.03 -8.73
CA LEU A 84 -5.84 -0.82 -7.50
C LEU A 84 -4.59 -0.52 -6.67
N VAL A 85 -4.79 -0.07 -5.42
CA VAL A 85 -3.70 0.17 -4.46
C VAL A 85 -3.71 -0.95 -3.41
N ASN A 86 -2.80 -1.89 -3.56
CA ASN A 86 -2.55 -2.98 -2.61
C ASN A 86 -1.69 -2.45 -1.43
N ASN A 87 -2.36 -1.76 -0.50
CA ASN A 87 -1.72 -1.15 0.66
C ASN A 87 -1.97 -1.93 1.96
N ALA A 88 -3.03 -2.72 2.06
CA ALA A 88 -3.28 -3.54 3.24
C ALA A 88 -2.06 -4.41 3.59
N GLY A 89 -1.70 -4.43 4.85
CA GLY A 89 -0.59 -5.23 5.33
C GLY A 89 -0.44 -5.16 6.84
N ASN A 90 0.28 -6.14 7.37
CA ASN A 90 0.65 -6.25 8.77
C ASN A 90 2.17 -6.28 8.91
N MET A 91 2.63 -6.05 10.13
CA MET A 91 4.05 -6.21 10.49
C MET A 91 4.17 -7.36 11.49
N TYR A 92 5.05 -8.30 11.20
CA TYR A 92 5.49 -9.32 12.14
C TYR A 92 7.00 -9.21 12.30
N ARG A 93 7.47 -9.22 13.55
CA ARG A 93 8.88 -9.03 13.93
C ARG A 93 9.24 -9.94 15.08
N GLY A 94 10.50 -10.31 15.14
CA GLY A 94 11.12 -11.10 16.21
C GLY A 94 12.51 -11.57 15.81
N PRO A 95 13.35 -11.98 16.78
CA PRO A 95 14.59 -12.71 16.48
C PRO A 95 14.23 -14.06 15.84
N LEU A 96 15.13 -14.58 15.00
CA LEU A 96 14.86 -15.76 14.17
C LEU A 96 14.43 -16.99 15.02
N GLU A 97 15.05 -17.17 16.17
CA GLU A 97 14.83 -18.28 17.10
C GLU A 97 13.47 -18.25 17.81
N GLU A 98 12.77 -17.11 17.77
CA GLU A 98 11.46 -16.91 18.42
C GLU A 98 10.31 -16.78 17.42
N LEU A 99 10.59 -16.94 16.13
CA LEU A 99 9.54 -16.79 15.11
C LEU A 99 8.54 -17.96 15.15
N ASP A 100 7.27 -17.61 15.11
CA ASP A 100 6.16 -18.54 15.00
C ASP A 100 5.77 -18.77 13.54
N GLU A 101 5.65 -20.02 13.11
CA GLU A 101 5.36 -20.38 11.73
C GLU A 101 3.98 -19.88 11.27
N GLN A 102 2.95 -19.96 12.13
CA GLN A 102 1.62 -19.50 11.77
C GLN A 102 1.61 -17.98 11.55
N SER A 103 2.27 -17.21 12.39
CA SER A 103 2.43 -15.76 12.22
C SER A 103 3.20 -15.40 10.94
N LEU A 104 4.16 -16.24 10.52
CA LEU A 104 4.84 -16.11 9.22
C LEU A 104 3.85 -16.32 8.07
N ILE A 105 3.06 -17.37 8.12
CA ILE A 105 2.03 -17.66 7.10
C ILE A 105 1.04 -16.50 7.04
N ASP A 106 0.57 -16.01 8.17
CA ASP A 106 -0.42 -14.92 8.26
C ASP A 106 0.10 -13.60 7.69
N VAL A 107 1.37 -13.23 7.96
CA VAL A 107 1.96 -12.01 7.40
C VAL A 107 2.18 -12.13 5.90
N PHE A 108 2.56 -13.31 5.39
CA PHE A 108 2.64 -13.54 3.94
C PHE A 108 1.25 -13.53 3.30
N HIS A 109 0.27 -14.13 3.94
CA HIS A 109 -1.11 -14.14 3.43
C HIS A 109 -1.65 -12.72 3.31
N SER A 110 -1.50 -11.89 4.34
CA SER A 110 -2.00 -10.50 4.30
C SER A 110 -1.20 -9.59 3.35
N ASN A 111 0.15 -9.68 3.34
CA ASN A 111 0.99 -8.72 2.66
C ASN A 111 1.28 -9.06 1.19
N VAL A 112 1.19 -10.35 0.83
CA VAL A 112 1.55 -10.84 -0.50
C VAL A 112 0.37 -11.50 -1.19
N ILE A 113 -0.13 -12.62 -0.63
CA ILE A 113 -1.14 -13.46 -1.28
C ILE A 113 -2.45 -12.69 -1.44
N GLY A 114 -2.90 -11.99 -0.39
CA GLY A 114 -4.14 -11.20 -0.44
C GLY A 114 -4.13 -10.15 -1.55
N GLY A 115 -3.03 -9.42 -1.70
CA GLY A 115 -2.87 -8.44 -2.79
C GLY A 115 -2.81 -9.08 -4.18
N MET A 116 -2.14 -10.23 -4.34
CA MET A 116 -2.13 -10.98 -5.60
C MET A 116 -3.54 -11.43 -5.98
N MET A 117 -4.28 -12.04 -5.04
CA MET A 117 -5.62 -12.56 -5.29
C MET A 117 -6.63 -11.45 -5.52
N LEU A 118 -6.52 -10.31 -4.84
CA LEU A 118 -7.34 -9.13 -5.13
C LEU A 118 -7.03 -8.53 -6.50
N THR A 119 -5.75 -8.53 -6.91
CA THR A 119 -5.36 -8.13 -8.27
C THR A 119 -5.97 -9.05 -9.32
N GLN A 120 -5.98 -10.36 -9.08
CA GLN A 120 -6.63 -11.33 -9.97
C GLN A 120 -8.13 -11.05 -10.10
N GLU A 121 -8.82 -10.79 -8.99
CA GLU A 121 -10.25 -10.48 -8.98
C GLU A 121 -10.58 -9.16 -9.70
N ALA A 122 -9.75 -8.13 -9.51
CA ALA A 122 -9.93 -6.83 -10.15
C ALA A 122 -9.50 -6.80 -11.63
N LEU A 123 -8.78 -7.82 -12.11
CA LEU A 123 -8.09 -7.81 -13.39
C LEU A 123 -9.01 -7.54 -14.61
N PRO A 124 -10.23 -8.10 -14.74
CA PRO A 124 -11.11 -7.76 -15.84
C PRO A 124 -11.39 -6.26 -15.94
N HIS A 125 -11.68 -5.62 -14.82
CA HIS A 125 -11.99 -4.19 -14.73
C HIS A 125 -10.76 -3.30 -14.98
N LEU A 126 -9.57 -3.74 -14.54
CA LEU A 126 -8.30 -3.06 -14.84
C LEU A 126 -7.97 -3.13 -16.34
N VAL A 127 -8.22 -4.27 -16.99
CA VAL A 127 -8.03 -4.42 -18.46
C VAL A 127 -8.96 -3.49 -19.21
N ASP A 128 -10.25 -3.45 -18.87
CA ASP A 128 -11.24 -2.58 -19.50
C ASP A 128 -10.88 -1.09 -19.44
N ARG A 129 -10.12 -0.69 -18.41
CA ARG A 129 -9.71 0.70 -18.16
C ARG A 129 -8.27 1.01 -18.56
N SER A 130 -7.49 0.04 -19.07
CA SER A 130 -6.03 0.15 -19.21
C SER A 130 -5.40 0.68 -17.91
N GLY A 131 -5.77 0.04 -16.81
CA GLY A 131 -5.56 0.52 -15.45
C GLY A 131 -4.15 0.28 -14.90
N ALA A 132 -4.00 0.54 -13.61
CA ALA A 132 -2.75 0.35 -12.88
C ALA A 132 -2.95 -0.45 -11.58
N VAL A 133 -1.97 -1.28 -11.25
CA VAL A 133 -1.83 -1.93 -9.94
C VAL A 133 -0.62 -1.33 -9.24
N ILE A 134 -0.82 -0.90 -8.01
CA ILE A 134 0.23 -0.29 -7.19
C ILE A 134 0.36 -1.09 -5.90
N PHE A 135 1.54 -1.69 -5.70
CA PHE A 135 1.90 -2.35 -4.45
C PHE A 135 2.64 -1.39 -3.53
N ILE A 136 2.50 -1.59 -2.21
CA ILE A 136 3.27 -0.86 -1.21
C ILE A 136 4.38 -1.78 -0.67
N GLY A 137 5.59 -1.50 -1.11
CA GLY A 137 6.85 -2.09 -0.64
C GLY A 137 7.31 -1.52 0.70
N SER A 138 8.61 -1.49 0.93
CA SER A 138 9.22 -0.84 2.10
C SER A 138 10.74 -0.76 1.95
N ALA A 139 11.38 0.22 2.56
CA ALA A 139 12.83 0.29 2.72
C ALA A 139 13.44 -0.98 3.36
N HIS A 140 12.62 -1.77 4.09
CA HIS A 140 13.04 -3.06 4.67
C HIS A 140 13.43 -4.11 3.62
N SER A 141 13.04 -3.96 2.35
CA SER A 141 13.48 -4.84 1.25
C SER A 141 14.92 -4.57 0.81
N GLN A 142 15.47 -3.37 1.09
CA GLN A 142 16.78 -2.93 0.63
C GLN A 142 17.76 -2.65 1.78
N ARG A 143 17.26 -2.23 2.92
CA ARG A 143 18.07 -1.96 4.11
C ARG A 143 17.76 -2.98 5.20
N ALA A 144 18.79 -3.61 5.76
CA ALA A 144 18.65 -4.60 6.81
C ALA A 144 18.25 -3.94 8.15
N PHE A 145 17.16 -4.44 8.73
CA PHE A 145 16.71 -4.08 10.06
C PHE A 145 16.60 -5.36 10.89
N PRO A 146 17.51 -5.59 11.85
CA PRO A 146 17.47 -6.78 12.70
C PRO A 146 16.09 -7.01 13.34
N GLY A 147 15.65 -8.25 13.40
CA GLY A 147 14.34 -8.64 13.92
C GLY A 147 13.15 -8.34 12.97
N ALA A 148 13.38 -7.88 11.74
CA ALA A 148 12.32 -7.59 10.79
C ALA A 148 12.29 -8.58 9.61
N SER A 149 12.93 -9.74 9.70
CA SER A 149 13.05 -10.70 8.60
C SER A 149 11.71 -11.13 8.02
N PRO A 150 10.64 -11.42 8.79
CA PRO A 150 9.34 -11.78 8.23
C PRO A 150 8.74 -10.66 7.37
N TYR A 151 8.70 -9.45 7.92
CA TYR A 151 8.16 -8.30 7.21
C TYR A 151 8.98 -7.93 5.98
N ALA A 152 10.31 -7.89 6.12
CA ALA A 152 11.23 -7.60 5.01
C ALA A 152 11.07 -8.59 3.85
N ALA A 153 10.94 -9.89 4.16
CA ALA A 153 10.70 -10.92 3.16
C ALA A 153 9.40 -10.69 2.38
N THR A 154 8.29 -10.33 3.06
CA THR A 154 7.04 -9.99 2.35
C THR A 154 7.21 -8.78 1.44
N LYS A 155 7.97 -7.77 1.86
CA LYS A 155 8.17 -6.55 1.06
C LYS A 155 9.12 -6.80 -0.12
N GLY A 156 10.13 -7.64 0.03
CA GLY A 156 10.94 -8.14 -1.09
C GLY A 156 10.11 -8.95 -2.08
N ALA A 157 9.20 -9.80 -1.59
CA ALA A 157 8.31 -10.59 -2.44
C ALA A 157 7.41 -9.70 -3.31
N VAL A 158 6.77 -8.64 -2.77
CA VAL A 158 5.91 -7.76 -3.59
C VAL A 158 6.70 -6.92 -4.59
N GLU A 159 7.95 -6.55 -4.30
CA GLU A 159 8.80 -5.87 -5.26
C GLU A 159 9.19 -6.77 -6.44
N THR A 160 9.54 -8.03 -6.18
CA THR A 160 9.80 -9.02 -7.23
C THR A 160 8.53 -9.30 -8.03
N LEU A 161 7.40 -9.50 -7.34
CA LEU A 161 6.09 -9.72 -7.96
C LEU A 161 5.70 -8.58 -8.91
N THR A 162 6.02 -7.34 -8.55
CA THR A 162 5.74 -6.15 -9.39
C THR A 162 6.33 -6.30 -10.79
N GLY A 163 7.59 -6.68 -10.90
CA GLY A 163 8.25 -6.87 -12.21
C GLY A 163 7.65 -8.00 -13.02
N VAL A 164 7.34 -9.13 -12.38
CA VAL A 164 6.75 -10.29 -13.05
C VAL A 164 5.35 -9.94 -13.58
N LEU A 165 4.48 -9.38 -12.73
CA LEU A 165 3.12 -9.00 -13.14
C LEU A 165 3.11 -7.87 -14.18
N ALA A 166 4.07 -6.95 -14.13
CA ALA A 166 4.20 -5.92 -15.16
C ALA A 166 4.46 -6.54 -16.54
N ALA A 167 5.33 -7.55 -16.61
CA ALA A 167 5.60 -8.27 -17.85
C ALA A 167 4.41 -9.13 -18.33
N GLU A 168 3.69 -9.77 -17.41
CA GLU A 168 2.53 -10.61 -17.72
C GLU A 168 1.31 -9.80 -18.17
N LEU A 169 1.06 -8.67 -17.53
CA LEU A 169 -0.16 -7.88 -17.71
C LEU A 169 0.01 -6.72 -18.70
N GLY A 170 1.24 -6.30 -18.99
CA GLY A 170 1.55 -5.25 -19.94
C GLY A 170 0.94 -5.46 -21.34
N PRO A 171 1.00 -6.67 -21.93
CA PRO A 171 0.32 -6.97 -23.21
C PRO A 171 -1.21 -6.80 -23.16
N ARG A 172 -1.80 -6.77 -21.97
CA ARG A 172 -3.23 -6.54 -21.74
C ARG A 172 -3.54 -5.08 -21.39
N GLY A 173 -2.55 -4.18 -21.47
CA GLY A 173 -2.70 -2.75 -21.16
C GLY A 173 -2.71 -2.41 -19.67
N VAL A 174 -2.45 -3.37 -18.76
CA VAL A 174 -2.41 -3.12 -17.31
C VAL A 174 -0.97 -2.90 -16.86
N ARG A 175 -0.74 -1.79 -16.16
CA ARG A 175 0.57 -1.42 -15.60
C ARG A 175 0.65 -1.89 -14.15
N VAL A 176 1.82 -2.31 -13.73
CA VAL A 176 2.07 -2.74 -12.35
C VAL A 176 3.33 -2.06 -11.84
N SER A 177 3.23 -1.37 -10.72
CA SER A 177 4.36 -0.67 -10.09
C SER A 177 4.30 -0.79 -8.57
N CYS A 178 5.38 -0.46 -7.89
CA CYS A 178 5.50 -0.51 -6.44
C CYS A 178 6.03 0.82 -5.91
N VAL A 179 5.46 1.34 -4.83
CA VAL A 179 6.07 2.41 -4.04
C VAL A 179 6.83 1.77 -2.89
N ARG A 180 8.08 2.19 -2.66
CA ARG A 180 8.94 1.77 -1.53
C ARG A 180 9.10 2.93 -0.56
N PRO A 181 8.27 3.03 0.49
CA PRO A 181 8.39 4.08 1.50
C PRO A 181 9.60 3.87 2.41
N GLY A 182 10.16 4.98 2.89
CA GLY A 182 11.08 5.03 4.02
C GLY A 182 10.35 5.08 5.37
N GLY A 183 10.94 5.77 6.34
CA GLY A 183 10.32 6.01 7.63
C GLY A 183 9.18 7.03 7.54
N VAL A 184 7.94 6.56 7.64
CA VAL A 184 6.73 7.39 7.70
C VAL A 184 5.92 6.99 8.93
N PHE A 185 5.48 7.96 9.73
CA PHE A 185 4.66 7.66 10.90
C PHE A 185 3.28 7.16 10.48
N THR A 186 2.96 5.95 10.93
CA THR A 186 1.64 5.30 10.70
C THR A 186 1.32 4.38 11.88
N GLU A 187 0.05 4.01 12.05
CA GLU A 187 -0.39 3.04 13.06
C GLU A 187 0.08 1.60 12.83
N LEU A 188 0.89 1.32 11.81
CA LEU A 188 1.26 -0.05 11.43
C LEU A 188 1.91 -0.82 12.61
N ASN A 189 2.82 -0.18 13.35
CA ASN A 189 3.51 -0.83 14.47
C ASN A 189 2.55 -1.16 15.61
N GLN A 190 1.63 -0.27 15.95
CA GLN A 190 0.63 -0.49 17.00
C GLN A 190 -0.35 -1.61 16.65
N ARG A 191 -0.87 -1.60 15.43
CA ARG A 191 -1.79 -2.65 14.96
C ARG A 191 -1.18 -4.04 15.00
N ALA A 192 0.14 -4.13 14.92
CA ALA A 192 0.89 -5.36 15.10
C ALA A 192 1.20 -5.68 16.57
N GLY A 193 0.72 -4.85 17.52
CA GLY A 193 0.97 -5.05 18.95
C GLY A 193 2.42 -4.86 19.37
N LEU A 194 3.24 -4.18 18.56
CA LEU A 194 4.69 -4.09 18.75
C LEU A 194 5.15 -2.87 19.54
N ALA A 195 4.31 -1.83 19.67
CA ALA A 195 4.63 -0.61 20.39
C ALA A 195 3.37 0.23 20.68
N THR A 196 3.45 1.10 21.69
CA THR A 196 2.50 2.20 21.88
C THR A 196 2.78 3.32 20.87
N ASP A 197 1.84 4.28 20.71
CA ASP A 197 2.01 5.45 19.81
C ASP A 197 3.30 6.21 20.11
N ALA A 198 3.56 6.48 21.38
CA ALA A 198 4.74 7.22 21.83
C ALA A 198 6.04 6.47 21.53
N GLU A 199 6.07 5.15 21.77
CA GLU A 199 7.24 4.31 21.47
C GLU A 199 7.46 4.16 19.97
N ALA A 200 6.40 3.97 19.20
CA ALA A 200 6.47 3.89 17.74
C ALA A 200 6.99 5.20 17.14
N LEU A 201 6.49 6.35 17.62
CA LEU A 201 6.95 7.66 17.20
C LEU A 201 8.41 7.89 17.55
N ALA A 202 8.79 7.70 18.83
CA ALA A 202 10.17 7.87 19.28
C ALA A 202 11.17 6.99 18.51
N ARG A 203 10.79 5.74 18.21
CA ARG A 203 11.58 4.84 17.39
C ARG A 203 11.74 5.34 15.96
N LEU A 204 10.67 5.83 15.35
CA LEU A 204 10.73 6.39 14.00
C LEU A 204 11.56 7.69 13.98
N GLU A 205 11.38 8.57 14.97
CA GLU A 205 12.17 9.80 15.08
C GLU A 205 13.68 9.49 15.23
N SER A 206 14.03 8.42 15.93
CA SER A 206 15.42 7.96 16.02
C SER A 206 16.01 7.51 14.68
N LEU A 207 15.17 7.22 13.68
CA LEU A 207 15.61 6.90 12.32
C LEU A 207 15.75 8.14 11.42
N ALA A 208 15.25 9.30 11.83
CA ALA A 208 15.33 10.53 11.03
C ALA A 208 16.76 10.85 10.56
N PRO A 209 17.82 10.78 11.42
CA PRO A 209 19.19 11.02 10.99
C PRO A 209 19.75 10.00 10.00
N ALA A 210 19.13 8.82 9.88
CA ALA A 210 19.53 7.78 8.93
C ALA A 210 19.00 8.04 7.51
N HIS A 211 18.06 8.97 7.34
CA HIS A 211 17.63 9.47 6.04
C HIS A 211 18.60 10.55 5.56
N ALA A 212 18.98 10.53 4.28
CA ALA A 212 19.85 11.56 3.73
C ALA A 212 19.24 12.97 3.85
N LEU A 213 17.90 13.07 3.81
CA LEU A 213 17.17 14.34 4.02
C LEU A 213 17.01 14.72 5.50
N GLY A 214 17.51 13.92 6.46
CA GLY A 214 17.52 14.21 7.89
C GLY A 214 16.16 14.25 8.58
N ARG A 215 15.09 13.74 7.93
CA ARG A 215 13.72 13.74 8.46
C ARG A 215 12.95 12.50 8.05
N LEU A 216 11.87 12.24 8.74
CA LEU A 216 10.85 11.28 8.31
C LEU A 216 10.07 11.83 7.11
N GLY A 217 9.49 10.93 6.34
CA GLY A 217 8.51 11.25 5.30
C GLY A 217 7.11 11.48 5.89
N THR A 218 6.22 12.01 5.06
CA THR A 218 4.81 12.21 5.35
C THR A 218 3.94 11.24 4.55
N VAL A 219 2.71 11.01 5.00
CA VAL A 219 1.74 10.19 4.25
C VAL A 219 1.42 10.82 2.89
N THR A 220 1.44 12.16 2.81
CA THR A 220 1.20 12.89 1.56
C THR A 220 2.27 12.62 0.52
N GLU A 221 3.56 12.62 0.88
CA GLU A 221 4.67 12.32 -0.04
C GLU A 221 4.55 10.91 -0.65
N ILE A 222 4.02 9.95 0.12
CA ILE A 222 3.74 8.61 -0.39
C ILE A 222 2.49 8.59 -1.27
N ALA A 223 1.45 9.34 -0.91
CA ALA A 223 0.23 9.47 -1.70
C ALA A 223 0.50 10.10 -3.08
N GLU A 224 1.38 11.11 -3.15
CA GLU A 224 1.82 11.73 -4.41
C GLU A 224 2.51 10.70 -5.34
N ALA A 225 3.34 9.82 -4.78
CA ALA A 225 3.98 8.75 -5.55
C ALA A 225 2.96 7.71 -6.05
N ILE A 226 1.97 7.35 -5.24
CA ILE A 226 0.86 6.48 -5.63
C ILE A 226 0.08 7.12 -6.78
N GLU A 227 -0.29 8.39 -6.65
CA GLU A 227 -0.98 9.14 -7.69
C GLU A 227 -0.16 9.20 -8.99
N TYR A 228 1.13 9.52 -8.90
CA TYR A 228 2.02 9.55 -10.06
C TYR A 228 2.00 8.21 -10.81
N LEU A 229 2.22 7.09 -10.13
CA LEU A 229 2.26 5.76 -10.75
C LEU A 229 0.90 5.35 -11.34
N ALA A 230 -0.21 5.76 -10.73
CA ALA A 230 -1.54 5.51 -11.27
C ALA A 230 -1.76 6.23 -12.62
N ARG A 231 -1.16 7.40 -12.82
CA ARG A 231 -1.36 8.28 -13.97
C ARG A 231 -0.29 8.13 -15.06
N ALA A 232 0.88 7.61 -14.71
CA ALA A 232 2.04 7.53 -15.61
C ALA A 232 1.87 6.39 -16.63
N GLU A 233 1.40 6.71 -17.84
CA GLU A 233 0.99 5.75 -18.87
C GLU A 233 2.17 4.97 -19.50
N TRP A 234 3.40 5.45 -19.33
CA TRP A 234 4.62 4.80 -19.85
C TRP A 234 5.51 4.23 -18.74
N ASP A 235 4.95 4.05 -17.53
CA ASP A 235 5.65 3.49 -16.38
C ASP A 235 5.02 2.16 -15.98
N THR A 236 5.78 1.06 -16.03
CA THR A 236 5.40 -0.26 -15.53
C THR A 236 6.64 -1.04 -15.09
N GLY A 237 6.50 -1.92 -14.10
CA GLY A 237 7.62 -2.67 -13.51
C GLY A 237 8.49 -1.84 -12.56
N ALA A 238 8.18 -0.56 -12.34
CA ALA A 238 8.98 0.30 -11.48
C ALA A 238 8.79 -0.02 -9.99
N VAL A 239 9.88 0.06 -9.24
CA VAL A 239 9.90 0.17 -7.78
C VAL A 239 10.37 1.57 -7.43
N MET A 240 9.40 2.48 -7.23
CA MET A 240 9.68 3.89 -6.92
C MET A 240 10.03 4.02 -5.43
N THR A 241 11.28 4.38 -5.14
CA THR A 241 11.74 4.62 -3.77
C THR A 241 11.41 6.04 -3.34
N VAL A 242 10.65 6.17 -2.25
CA VAL A 242 10.25 7.43 -1.62
C VAL A 242 10.62 7.33 -0.14
N ASP A 243 11.89 7.49 0.16
CA ASP A 243 12.46 7.13 1.47
C ASP A 243 13.39 8.19 2.06
N GLY A 244 13.44 9.38 1.49
CA GLY A 244 14.35 10.43 1.95
C GLY A 244 15.84 10.03 1.92
N GLY A 245 16.18 9.00 1.12
CA GLY A 245 17.53 8.46 1.02
C GLY A 245 17.92 7.46 2.10
N LEU A 246 16.95 6.88 2.82
CA LEU A 246 17.19 5.87 3.86
C LEU A 246 17.94 4.64 3.32
N CYS A 247 17.61 4.20 2.11
CA CYS A 247 18.25 3.04 1.46
C CYS A 247 19.67 3.31 0.95
N LEU A 248 20.11 4.56 0.88
CA LEU A 248 21.47 4.91 0.46
C LEU A 248 22.52 4.52 1.50
N GLY A 249 22.11 4.26 2.74
CA GLY A 249 23.03 3.88 3.82
C GLY A 249 23.97 5.01 4.26
N VAL A 250 23.58 6.27 4.05
CA VAL A 250 24.40 7.42 4.43
C VAL A 250 24.61 7.42 5.94
N THR A 251 25.84 7.45 6.38
CA THR A 251 26.21 7.78 7.76
C THR A 251 26.51 9.28 7.77
N ASN A 252 25.60 10.05 8.36
CA ASN A 252 25.91 11.44 8.70
C ASN A 252 26.87 11.38 9.90
N ALA A 253 28.18 11.33 9.60
CA ALA A 253 29.24 11.39 10.59
C ALA A 253 29.44 12.84 11.05
#